data_cf810817ae3195ef02a2175eef5cdd81
#
_entry.id   cf810817ae3195ef02a2175eef5cdd81
#
_cell.length_a   1.000
_cell.length_b   1.000
_cell.length_c   1.000
_cell.angle_alpha   90.00
_cell.angle_beta   90.00
_cell.angle_gamma   90.00
#
_symmetry.space_group_name_H-M   'P 1'
#
loop_
_entity.id
_entity.type
_entity.pdbx_description
1 polymer ?
#
loop_
_entity_poly.entity_id
_entity_poly.type
_entity_poly.pdbx_seq_one_letter_code
_entity_poly.pdbx_strand_id
1 'polypeptide(L)'
;MGYYDVEITSNSAELNKDKNIDLVYSINAGKRYRINKITTNVDSTFDKELFLSLNKDYKEYIGEYYSPFKVKDLLEKIDLIIAKNNLQFVEHNVEELIDNDSISIKFNIFEGEKILVERINIIGNNVTNESVIRGELTLDEGDPFTKLNLDKSISDIKSRNIFQDVKYE
;
A
#
# COMPACT_ATOMS: atom_id res chain seq x y z
N MET A 1 8.67 6.46 17.30
CA MET A 1 8.49 7.00 15.95
C MET A 1 9.68 7.88 15.59
N GLY A 2 9.97 8.04 14.31
CA GLY A 2 11.07 8.87 13.81
C GLY A 2 12.31 8.12 13.37
N TYR A 3 12.41 6.86 13.68
CA TYR A 3 13.53 6.03 13.28
C TYR A 3 13.32 5.51 11.85
N TYR A 4 14.37 5.61 11.02
CA TYR A 4 14.36 5.15 9.64
C TYR A 4 15.27 3.93 9.44
N ASP A 5 16.50 4.02 9.95
CA ASP A 5 17.53 2.99 9.81
C ASP A 5 17.55 2.07 11.04
N VAL A 6 16.49 1.27 11.21
CA VAL A 6 16.39 0.32 12.33
C VAL A 6 16.98 -1.01 11.92
N GLU A 7 18.01 -1.44 12.64
CA GLU A 7 18.69 -2.72 12.40
C GLU A 7 18.57 -3.66 13.62
N ILE A 8 18.28 -4.92 13.36
CA ILE A 8 18.41 -5.97 14.36
C ILE A 8 19.86 -6.46 14.33
N THR A 9 20.62 -6.12 15.35
CA THR A 9 22.05 -6.44 15.42
C THR A 9 22.34 -7.85 15.92
N SER A 10 21.46 -8.40 16.75
CA SER A 10 21.52 -9.81 17.17
C SER A 10 20.14 -10.29 17.64
N ASN A 11 19.94 -11.59 17.54
CA ASN A 11 18.81 -12.28 18.15
C ASN A 11 19.28 -13.55 18.84
N SER A 12 18.66 -13.91 19.95
CA SER A 12 18.88 -15.18 20.64
C SER A 12 17.56 -15.74 21.17
N ALA A 13 17.51 -17.06 21.24
CA ALA A 13 16.39 -17.79 21.84
C ALA A 13 16.96 -18.71 22.90
N GLU A 14 16.56 -18.56 24.15
CA GLU A 14 17.02 -19.34 25.27
C GLU A 14 15.84 -20.06 25.94
N LEU A 15 16.02 -21.35 26.21
CA LEU A 15 15.02 -22.12 26.97
C LEU A 15 15.20 -21.83 28.46
N ASN A 16 14.21 -21.24 29.09
CA ASN A 16 14.23 -20.97 30.52
C ASN A 16 13.88 -22.23 31.35
N LYS A 17 14.04 -22.12 32.69
CA LYS A 17 13.80 -23.22 33.63
C LYS A 17 12.33 -23.70 33.65
N ASP A 18 11.41 -22.88 33.26
CA ASP A 18 9.98 -23.14 33.20
C ASP A 18 9.53 -23.74 31.83
N LYS A 19 10.50 -24.13 30.99
CA LYS A 19 10.29 -24.67 29.64
C LYS A 19 9.65 -23.66 28.67
N ASN A 20 9.76 -22.37 28.93
CA ASN A 20 9.39 -21.30 28.00
C ASN A 20 10.63 -20.85 27.21
N ILE A 21 10.40 -20.26 26.04
CA ILE A 21 11.46 -19.70 25.21
C ILE A 21 11.49 -18.19 25.42
N ASP A 22 12.64 -17.69 25.87
CA ASP A 22 12.91 -16.27 25.97
C ASP A 22 13.57 -15.81 24.67
N LEU A 23 12.95 -14.85 23.99
CA LEU A 23 13.49 -14.25 22.77
C LEU A 23 14.07 -12.88 23.09
N VAL A 24 15.35 -12.70 22.76
CA VAL A 24 16.05 -11.43 22.95
C VAL A 24 16.48 -10.89 21.59
N TYR A 25 16.06 -9.65 21.32
CA TYR A 25 16.46 -8.90 20.14
C TYR A 25 17.26 -7.67 20.56
N SER A 26 18.49 -7.55 20.06
CA SER A 26 19.27 -6.32 20.18
C SER A 26 18.98 -5.45 18.94
N ILE A 27 18.51 -4.23 19.18
CA ILE A 27 18.08 -3.33 18.12
C ILE A 27 18.94 -2.06 18.17
N ASN A 28 19.56 -1.73 17.05
CA ASN A 28 20.11 -0.42 16.81
C ASN A 28 19.02 0.42 16.12
N ALA A 29 18.45 1.36 16.85
CA ALA A 29 17.36 2.18 16.34
C ALA A 29 17.80 3.29 15.38
N GLY A 30 19.12 3.57 15.31
CA GLY A 30 19.64 4.64 14.47
C GLY A 30 19.21 6.04 14.93
N LYS A 31 19.23 6.99 13.99
CA LYS A 31 18.82 8.38 14.23
C LYS A 31 17.31 8.57 14.06
N ARG A 32 16.81 9.62 14.69
CA ARG A 32 15.42 10.06 14.50
C ARG A 32 15.36 11.19 13.50
N TYR A 33 14.43 11.09 12.57
CA TYR A 33 14.24 12.09 11.51
C TYR A 33 12.88 12.79 11.67
N ARG A 34 12.85 14.09 11.35
CA ARG A 34 11.61 14.85 11.22
C ARG A 34 11.27 15.06 9.76
N ILE A 35 9.99 15.05 9.45
CA ILE A 35 9.51 15.33 8.10
C ILE A 35 9.69 16.84 7.85
N ASN A 36 10.56 17.18 6.91
CA ASN A 36 10.83 18.56 6.52
C ASN A 36 9.86 19.03 5.42
N LYS A 37 9.67 18.20 4.42
CA LYS A 37 8.88 18.56 3.24
C LYS A 37 8.14 17.33 2.71
N ILE A 38 6.88 17.54 2.29
CA ILE A 38 6.11 16.54 1.54
C ILE A 38 5.64 17.21 0.25
N THR A 39 5.81 16.53 -0.88
CA THR A 39 5.40 17.04 -2.20
C THR A 39 4.80 15.95 -3.04
N THR A 40 3.89 16.33 -3.94
CA THR A 40 3.38 15.46 -5.00
C THR A 40 3.83 16.01 -6.35
N ASN A 41 4.45 15.16 -7.14
CA ASN A 41 4.76 15.40 -8.53
C ASN A 41 3.79 14.58 -9.38
N VAL A 42 2.96 15.24 -10.16
CA VAL A 42 1.95 14.62 -11.01
C VAL A 42 2.37 14.82 -12.47
N ASP A 43 2.42 13.73 -13.22
CA ASP A 43 2.66 13.76 -14.66
C ASP A 43 1.63 14.65 -15.37
N SER A 44 2.03 15.22 -16.50
CA SER A 44 1.17 16.11 -17.30
C SER A 44 -0.08 15.44 -17.88
N THR A 45 -0.10 14.11 -17.92
CA THR A 45 -1.23 13.28 -18.34
C THR A 45 -2.43 13.41 -17.40
N PHE A 46 -2.17 13.72 -16.12
CA PHE A 46 -3.21 13.82 -15.09
C PHE A 46 -3.39 15.25 -14.58
N ASP A 47 -4.63 15.57 -14.17
CA ASP A 47 -4.93 16.84 -13.56
C ASP A 47 -4.35 16.94 -12.14
N LYS A 48 -3.42 17.83 -11.94
CA LYS A 48 -2.77 18.09 -10.65
C LYS A 48 -3.73 18.57 -9.57
N GLU A 49 -4.83 19.23 -9.97
CA GLU A 49 -5.82 19.79 -9.04
C GLU A 49 -6.52 18.71 -8.22
N LEU A 50 -6.65 17.48 -8.76
CA LEU A 50 -7.24 16.34 -8.08
C LEU A 50 -6.51 15.99 -6.77
N PHE A 51 -5.21 16.22 -6.73
CA PHE A 51 -4.33 15.85 -5.60
C PHE A 51 -4.10 17.00 -4.60
N LEU A 52 -4.67 18.19 -4.84
CA LEU A 52 -4.50 19.34 -3.94
C LEU A 52 -5.08 19.12 -2.54
N SER A 53 -6.05 18.25 -2.43
CA SER A 53 -6.65 17.88 -1.13
C SER A 53 -5.62 17.31 -0.15
N LEU A 54 -4.56 16.63 -0.64
CA LEU A 54 -3.47 16.09 0.16
C LEU A 54 -2.64 17.16 0.88
N ASN A 55 -2.65 18.40 0.40
CA ASN A 55 -1.89 19.50 1.02
C ASN A 55 -2.30 19.77 2.47
N LYS A 56 -3.54 19.41 2.86
CA LYS A 56 -3.99 19.53 4.25
C LYS A 56 -3.22 18.53 5.13
N ASP A 57 -3.16 17.28 4.70
CA ASP A 57 -2.46 16.21 5.42
C ASP A 57 -0.95 16.48 5.46
N TYR A 58 -0.38 17.01 4.37
CA TYR A 58 1.04 17.38 4.33
C TYR A 58 1.38 18.42 5.40
N LYS A 59 0.56 19.46 5.56
CA LYS A 59 0.77 20.50 6.58
C LYS A 59 0.69 19.94 8.00
N GLU A 60 -0.12 18.92 8.22
CA GLU A 60 -0.24 18.25 9.52
C GLU A 60 1.01 17.42 9.84
N TYR A 61 1.59 16.76 8.83
CA TYR A 61 2.73 15.86 9.04
C TYR A 61 4.10 16.54 8.98
N ILE A 62 4.22 17.71 8.33
CA ILE A 62 5.47 18.49 8.30
C ILE A 62 5.84 18.94 9.71
N GLY A 63 7.11 18.70 10.11
CA GLY A 63 7.64 18.97 11.46
C GLY A 63 7.48 17.80 12.43
N GLU A 64 6.57 16.87 12.15
CA GLU A 64 6.39 15.65 12.94
C GLU A 64 7.51 14.64 12.70
N TYR A 65 7.64 13.69 13.60
CA TYR A 65 8.57 12.57 13.39
C TYR A 65 8.10 11.67 12.26
N TYR A 66 9.07 11.24 11.45
CA TYR A 66 8.86 10.28 10.38
C TYR A 66 8.18 9.00 10.89
N SER A 67 7.30 8.46 10.08
CA SER A 67 6.65 7.17 10.33
C SER A 67 6.23 6.52 9.01
N PRO A 68 6.62 5.26 8.75
CA PRO A 68 6.14 4.52 7.58
C PRO A 68 4.61 4.45 7.51
N PHE A 69 3.93 4.46 8.67
CA PHE A 69 2.46 4.48 8.71
C PHE A 69 1.86 5.77 8.14
N LYS A 70 2.52 6.93 8.34
CA LYS A 70 2.09 8.19 7.74
C LYS A 70 2.26 8.18 6.23
N VAL A 71 3.35 7.61 5.75
CA VAL A 71 3.60 7.43 4.31
C VAL A 71 2.54 6.52 3.70
N LYS A 72 2.25 5.41 4.37
CA LYS A 72 1.21 4.47 3.94
C LYS A 72 -0.17 5.13 3.90
N ASP A 73 -0.56 5.89 4.94
CA ASP A 73 -1.83 6.63 4.97
C ASP A 73 -1.96 7.59 3.79
N LEU A 74 -0.87 8.29 3.44
CA LEU A 74 -0.87 9.19 2.28
C LEU A 74 -0.99 8.42 0.95
N LEU A 75 -0.35 7.26 0.82
CA LEU A 75 -0.50 6.40 -0.35
C LEU A 75 -1.93 5.89 -0.49
N GLU A 76 -2.55 5.43 0.59
CA GLU A 76 -3.96 5.00 0.58
C GLU A 76 -4.90 6.15 0.17
N LYS A 77 -4.61 7.39 0.58
CA LYS A 77 -5.37 8.57 0.13
C LYS A 77 -5.16 8.87 -1.36
N ILE A 78 -3.96 8.67 -1.88
CA ILE A 78 -3.67 8.78 -3.32
C ILE A 78 -4.49 7.74 -4.09
N ASP A 79 -4.49 6.48 -3.64
CA ASP A 79 -5.28 5.40 -4.24
C ASP A 79 -6.78 5.72 -4.26
N LEU A 80 -7.29 6.29 -3.17
CA LEU A 80 -8.69 6.72 -3.09
C LEU A 80 -9.02 7.84 -4.08
N ILE A 81 -8.11 8.80 -4.30
CA ILE A 81 -8.28 9.86 -5.29
C ILE A 81 -8.29 9.28 -6.70
N ILE A 82 -7.38 8.36 -7.00
CA ILE A 82 -7.28 7.65 -8.28
C ILE A 82 -8.61 6.91 -8.56
N ALA A 83 -9.07 6.11 -7.60
CA ALA A 83 -10.30 5.34 -7.73
C ALA A 83 -11.54 6.23 -7.88
N LYS A 84 -11.67 7.28 -7.07
CA LYS A 84 -12.82 8.21 -7.09
C LYS A 84 -12.96 8.94 -8.42
N ASN A 85 -11.84 9.25 -9.07
CA ASN A 85 -11.82 9.97 -10.34
C ASN A 85 -11.72 9.04 -11.55
N ASN A 86 -11.81 7.71 -11.34
CA ASN A 86 -11.70 6.70 -12.40
C ASN A 86 -10.44 6.86 -13.27
N LEU A 87 -9.32 7.26 -12.66
CA LEU A 87 -8.05 7.39 -13.38
C LEU A 87 -7.52 5.99 -13.71
N GLN A 88 -7.19 5.78 -14.98
CA GLN A 88 -6.71 4.50 -15.48
C GLN A 88 -5.20 4.53 -15.70
N PHE A 89 -4.56 3.37 -15.59
CA PHE A 89 -3.12 3.20 -15.84
C PHE A 89 -2.23 4.13 -15.02
N VAL A 90 -2.64 4.41 -13.77
CA VAL A 90 -1.88 5.26 -12.86
C VAL A 90 -0.94 4.40 -12.03
N GLU A 91 0.33 4.76 -12.06
CA GLU A 91 1.33 4.26 -11.12
C GLU A 91 1.81 5.39 -10.22
N HIS A 92 2.24 5.03 -9.03
CA HIS A 92 2.87 5.97 -8.12
C HIS A 92 4.02 5.32 -7.36
N ASN A 93 5.01 6.15 -7.01
CA ASN A 93 6.09 5.76 -6.13
C ASN A 93 6.41 6.85 -5.12
N VAL A 94 7.18 6.50 -4.11
CA VAL A 94 7.64 7.40 -3.05
C VAL A 94 9.15 7.49 -3.11
N GLU A 95 9.66 8.71 -3.14
CA GLU A 95 11.06 9.02 -2.94
C GLU A 95 11.25 9.65 -1.57
N GLU A 96 12.12 9.08 -0.76
CA GLU A 96 12.45 9.54 0.57
C GLU A 96 13.91 10.00 0.58
N LEU A 97 14.12 11.30 0.80
CA LEU A 97 15.44 11.91 0.80
C LEU A 97 15.80 12.39 2.20
N ILE A 98 16.86 11.78 2.75
CA ILE A 98 17.40 12.13 4.07
C ILE A 98 18.41 13.26 3.90
N ASP A 99 18.24 14.30 4.71
CA ASP A 99 19.18 15.41 4.83
C ASP A 99 19.40 15.74 6.31
N ASN A 100 20.60 15.46 6.81
CA ASN A 100 20.99 15.61 8.22
C ASN A 100 20.07 14.86 9.20
N ASP A 101 19.15 15.58 9.88
CA ASP A 101 18.19 15.03 10.84
C ASP A 101 16.74 15.18 10.31
N SER A 102 16.59 15.43 9.00
CA SER A 102 15.28 15.60 8.36
C SER A 102 15.12 14.67 7.17
N ILE A 103 13.85 14.39 6.83
CA ILE A 103 13.47 13.59 5.68
C ILE A 103 12.45 14.36 4.83
N SER A 104 12.69 14.39 3.53
CA SER A 104 11.77 14.93 2.54
C SER A 104 11.11 13.79 1.79
N ILE A 105 9.80 13.83 1.67
CA ILE A 105 8.99 12.78 1.03
C ILE A 105 8.41 13.36 -0.26
N LYS A 106 8.59 12.65 -1.36
CA LYS A 106 8.04 13.05 -2.66
C LYS A 106 7.24 11.89 -3.25
N PHE A 107 5.96 12.11 -3.46
CA PHE A 107 5.09 11.19 -4.17
C PHE A 107 5.14 11.54 -5.66
N ASN A 108 5.51 10.58 -6.50
CA ASN A 108 5.45 10.73 -7.95
C ASN A 108 4.25 9.94 -8.45
N ILE A 109 3.40 10.57 -9.24
CA ILE A 109 2.21 9.99 -9.85
C ILE A 109 2.38 10.13 -11.36
N PHE A 110 2.38 9.02 -12.07
CA PHE A 110 2.67 8.99 -13.51
C PHE A 110 1.83 7.93 -14.24
N GLU A 111 1.75 8.06 -15.56
CA GLU A 111 1.10 7.05 -16.39
C GLU A 111 1.99 5.81 -16.46
N GLY A 112 1.45 4.69 -16.00
CA GLY A 112 2.09 3.39 -16.05
C GLY A 112 1.79 2.62 -17.33
N GLU A 113 2.18 1.35 -17.34
CA GLU A 113 1.87 0.47 -18.47
C GLU A 113 0.37 0.21 -18.60
N LYS A 114 -0.12 0.18 -19.83
CA LYS A 114 -1.53 -0.11 -20.13
C LYS A 114 -1.78 -1.63 -20.09
N ILE A 115 -1.83 -2.16 -18.86
CA ILE A 115 -2.12 -3.57 -18.63
C ILE A 115 -3.63 -3.77 -18.57
N LEU A 116 -4.14 -4.67 -19.42
CA LEU A 116 -5.55 -5.06 -19.45
C LEU A 116 -5.72 -6.47 -18.91
N VAL A 117 -6.86 -6.74 -18.30
CA VAL A 117 -7.25 -8.11 -17.92
C VAL A 117 -7.59 -8.89 -19.16
N GLU A 118 -6.75 -9.83 -19.58
CA GLU A 118 -7.01 -10.66 -20.76
C GLU A 118 -8.08 -11.71 -20.46
N ARG A 119 -7.94 -12.41 -19.33
CA ARG A 119 -8.84 -13.51 -18.95
C ARG A 119 -8.88 -13.69 -17.43
N ILE A 120 -10.07 -14.04 -16.93
CA ILE A 120 -10.27 -14.42 -15.53
C ILE A 120 -10.66 -15.90 -15.47
N ASN A 121 -9.76 -16.72 -14.95
CA ASN A 121 -10.00 -18.15 -14.72
C ASN A 121 -10.41 -18.37 -13.26
N ILE A 122 -11.52 -19.03 -13.03
CA ILE A 122 -11.99 -19.41 -11.69
C ILE A 122 -11.82 -20.91 -11.54
N ILE A 123 -11.08 -21.33 -10.52
CA ILE A 123 -10.72 -22.73 -10.28
C ILE A 123 -11.10 -23.12 -8.86
N GLY A 124 -11.60 -24.37 -8.69
CA GLY A 124 -11.93 -24.92 -7.37
C GLY A 124 -13.36 -24.66 -6.90
N ASN A 125 -14.22 -24.06 -7.71
CA ASN A 125 -15.63 -23.76 -7.41
C ASN A 125 -16.55 -24.97 -7.66
N ASN A 126 -16.21 -26.15 -7.12
CA ASN A 126 -16.88 -27.43 -7.42
C ASN A 126 -18.39 -27.43 -7.08
N VAL A 127 -18.85 -26.62 -6.15
CA VAL A 127 -20.24 -26.57 -5.68
C VAL A 127 -20.92 -25.25 -6.04
N THR A 128 -20.14 -24.15 -6.12
CA THR A 128 -20.68 -22.81 -6.38
C THR A 128 -20.66 -22.49 -7.87
N ASN A 129 -21.75 -21.97 -8.39
CA ASN A 129 -21.81 -21.55 -9.79
C ASN A 129 -20.82 -20.38 -10.02
N GLU A 130 -20.08 -20.47 -11.10
CA GLU A 130 -19.09 -19.44 -11.49
C GLU A 130 -19.68 -18.04 -11.59
N SER A 131 -20.92 -17.91 -12.05
CA SER A 131 -21.61 -16.62 -12.16
C SER A 131 -21.78 -15.88 -10.82
N VAL A 132 -21.86 -16.63 -9.72
CA VAL A 132 -21.93 -16.05 -8.36
C VAL A 132 -20.59 -15.41 -8.00
N ILE A 133 -19.48 -16.04 -8.36
CA ILE A 133 -18.13 -15.53 -8.10
C ILE A 133 -17.84 -14.34 -9.01
N ARG A 134 -18.16 -14.45 -10.31
CA ARG A 134 -17.99 -13.35 -11.27
C ARG A 134 -18.80 -12.11 -10.90
N GLY A 135 -19.97 -12.28 -10.29
CA GLY A 135 -20.79 -11.15 -9.82
C GLY A 135 -20.20 -10.34 -8.67
N GLU A 136 -19.18 -10.88 -7.99
CA GLU A 136 -18.43 -10.17 -6.91
C GLU A 136 -17.15 -9.52 -7.41
N LEU A 137 -16.76 -9.76 -8.67
CA LEU A 137 -15.58 -9.15 -9.25
C LEU A 137 -15.86 -7.67 -9.57
N THR A 138 -14.90 -6.83 -9.26
CA THR A 138 -14.88 -5.41 -9.67
C THR A 138 -14.04 -5.17 -10.91
N LEU A 139 -13.57 -6.26 -11.54
CA LEU A 139 -12.79 -6.30 -12.77
C LEU A 139 -13.46 -7.27 -13.73
N ASP A 140 -13.58 -6.87 -14.99
CA ASP A 140 -13.98 -7.73 -16.08
C ASP A 140 -12.84 -7.95 -17.08
N GLU A 141 -12.98 -8.96 -17.93
CA GLU A 141 -12.05 -9.21 -19.04
C GLU A 141 -12.11 -8.03 -20.03
N GLY A 142 -10.95 -7.44 -20.32
CA GLY A 142 -10.81 -6.22 -21.12
C GLY A 142 -10.66 -4.93 -20.30
N ASP A 143 -10.90 -4.98 -18.99
CA ASP A 143 -10.72 -3.82 -18.11
C ASP A 143 -9.26 -3.50 -17.85
N PRO A 144 -8.94 -2.25 -17.52
CA PRO A 144 -7.63 -1.88 -16.98
C PRO A 144 -7.35 -2.62 -15.67
N PHE A 145 -6.24 -3.35 -15.62
CA PHE A 145 -5.82 -4.04 -14.42
C PHE A 145 -5.33 -3.03 -13.37
N THR A 146 -5.88 -3.10 -12.17
CA THR A 146 -5.36 -2.41 -10.99
C THR A 146 -5.33 -3.38 -9.81
N LYS A 147 -4.27 -3.32 -9.02
CA LYS A 147 -4.17 -4.14 -7.80
C LYS A 147 -5.29 -3.83 -6.81
N LEU A 148 -5.69 -2.56 -6.72
CA LEU A 148 -6.79 -2.12 -5.85
C LEU A 148 -8.09 -2.85 -6.18
N ASN A 149 -8.47 -2.91 -7.47
CA ASN A 149 -9.67 -3.60 -7.91
C ASN A 149 -9.57 -5.11 -7.72
N LEU A 150 -8.38 -5.70 -7.90
CA LEU A 150 -8.15 -7.11 -7.61
C LEU A 150 -8.34 -7.40 -6.11
N ASP A 151 -7.69 -6.65 -5.23
CA ASP A 151 -7.78 -6.83 -3.78
C ASP A 151 -9.22 -6.63 -3.29
N LYS A 152 -9.95 -5.67 -3.87
CA LYS A 152 -11.37 -5.47 -3.59
C LYS A 152 -12.20 -6.68 -4.02
N SER A 153 -12.02 -7.17 -5.23
CA SER A 153 -12.71 -8.38 -5.72
C SER A 153 -12.51 -9.58 -4.79
N ILE A 154 -11.26 -9.80 -4.36
CA ILE A 154 -10.94 -10.88 -3.39
C ILE A 154 -11.63 -10.66 -2.04
N SER A 155 -11.66 -9.41 -1.55
CA SER A 155 -12.36 -9.05 -0.31
C SER A 155 -13.86 -9.29 -0.42
N ASP A 156 -14.47 -8.91 -1.53
CA ASP A 156 -15.90 -9.06 -1.76
C ASP A 156 -16.29 -10.55 -1.84
N ILE A 157 -15.51 -11.37 -2.54
CA ILE A 157 -15.69 -12.83 -2.58
C ILE A 157 -15.55 -13.45 -1.18
N LYS A 158 -14.52 -13.07 -0.41
CA LYS A 158 -14.30 -13.56 0.97
C LYS A 158 -15.44 -13.17 1.90
N SER A 159 -16.02 -11.98 1.74
CA SER A 159 -17.12 -11.49 2.57
C SER A 159 -18.38 -12.34 2.49
N ARG A 160 -18.55 -13.10 1.40
CA ARG A 160 -19.67 -14.05 1.24
C ARG A 160 -19.62 -15.24 2.20
N ASN A 161 -18.44 -15.53 2.78
CA ASN A 161 -18.23 -16.65 3.71
C ASN A 161 -18.68 -18.02 3.20
N ILE A 162 -18.68 -18.23 1.88
CA ILE A 162 -19.04 -19.50 1.23
C ILE A 162 -17.81 -20.29 0.78
N PHE A 163 -16.62 -19.69 0.85
CA PHE A 163 -15.36 -20.30 0.48
C PHE A 163 -14.44 -20.43 1.68
N GLN A 164 -13.76 -21.57 1.79
CA GLN A 164 -12.79 -21.82 2.85
C GLN A 164 -11.54 -20.94 2.72
N ASP A 165 -11.08 -20.74 1.49
CA ASP A 165 -9.96 -19.84 1.15
C ASP A 165 -10.14 -19.31 -0.26
N VAL A 166 -9.62 -18.10 -0.51
CA VAL A 166 -9.63 -17.44 -1.82
C VAL A 166 -8.24 -16.88 -2.05
N LYS A 167 -7.60 -17.32 -3.13
CA LYS A 167 -6.26 -16.89 -3.55
C LYS A 167 -6.29 -16.48 -5.01
N TYR A 168 -5.30 -15.73 -5.43
CA TYR A 168 -5.04 -15.40 -6.83
C TYR A 168 -3.55 -15.64 -7.14
N GLU A 169 -3.27 -15.88 -8.39
CA GLU A 169 -1.93 -16.06 -8.97
C GLU A 169 -1.73 -15.11 -10.14
#